data_a92e7c44f5c7ca7572ea520a1982df6e
#
_entry.id   a92e7c44f5c7ca7572ea520a1982df6e
#
_cell.length_a   1.000
_cell.length_b   1.000
_cell.length_c   1.000
_cell.angle_alpha   90.00
_cell.angle_beta   90.00
_cell.angle_gamma   90.00
#
_symmetry.space_group_name_H-M   'P 1'
#
loop_
_entity.id
_entity.type
_entity.pdbx_description
1 polymer ?
#
loop_
_entity_poly.entity_id
_entity_poly.type
_entity_poly.pdbx_seq_one_letter_code
_entity_poly.pdbx_strand_id
1 'polypeptide(L)'
;MNKHYFKLFWRSILLPTIGYLFLLGLVGLLVILYNLPTVFGGDVIRFSLPFFIVWLIGSGAIKYYRLRHLNISQLDKFTPTNMAEGKLVELLQDEQAKNIDTIRQLQATQHEQLDHLELFTHEIKNYLTSLNAAAENSPAVASTEVKKNIHQANYYLNLLLNDERLAINNHDYDFQWIDIANLINNILQQNSAVFIHKQLIPELMGLDGIKVLTDRKWLRFCIEQLLSNAIKYSAPNSTINISWEMNSLRIADHGCGISMNDLPRIFENGFTGKNGHQTTTATGMGLYLVKKVTEHLNFKVSISSVQSQGTTAILSFLPDNIRSSN
;
A
#
# COMPACT_ATOMS: atom_id res chain seq x y z
N MET A 1 -24.96 33.44 -13.68
CA MET A 1 -23.94 33.36 -14.76
C MET A 1 -22.64 33.96 -14.22
N ASN A 2 -21.57 33.16 -14.08
CA ASN A 2 -20.34 33.55 -13.35
C ASN A 2 -19.57 34.60 -14.19
N LYS A 3 -19.09 35.70 -13.59
CA LYS A 3 -18.35 36.78 -14.27
C LYS A 3 -17.18 36.26 -15.16
N HIS A 4 -16.63 35.10 -14.80
CA HIS A 4 -15.54 34.45 -15.52
C HIS A 4 -15.97 33.91 -16.89
N TYR A 5 -17.14 33.27 -16.99
CA TYR A 5 -17.70 32.79 -18.26
C TYR A 5 -18.03 33.92 -19.24
N PHE A 6 -18.54 35.05 -18.71
CA PHE A 6 -18.80 36.24 -19.49
C PHE A 6 -17.53 36.81 -20.13
N LYS A 7 -16.42 36.83 -19.39
CA LYS A 7 -15.12 37.32 -19.91
C LYS A 7 -14.55 36.39 -21.00
N LEU A 8 -14.69 35.08 -20.87
CA LEU A 8 -14.26 34.09 -21.86
C LEU A 8 -15.14 34.17 -23.13
N PHE A 9 -16.44 34.38 -22.97
CA PHE A 9 -17.37 34.58 -24.07
C PHE A 9 -16.97 35.83 -24.89
N TRP A 10 -16.74 36.96 -24.23
CA TRP A 10 -16.27 38.18 -24.90
C TRP A 10 -14.94 38.00 -25.64
N ARG A 11 -14.01 37.30 -25.07
CA ARG A 11 -12.73 36.97 -25.75
C ARG A 11 -12.93 36.11 -27.02
N SER A 12 -13.87 35.19 -26.99
CA SER A 12 -14.16 34.33 -28.17
C SER A 12 -14.83 35.06 -29.32
N ILE A 13 -15.46 36.22 -29.04
CA ILE A 13 -16.12 37.08 -30.02
C ILE A 13 -15.16 38.13 -30.57
N LEU A 14 -14.12 38.50 -29.83
CA LEU A 14 -13.23 39.59 -30.15
C LEU A 14 -12.48 39.38 -31.48
N LEU A 15 -12.01 38.20 -31.75
CA LEU A 15 -11.29 37.86 -32.99
C LEU A 15 -12.16 37.97 -34.25
N PRO A 16 -13.37 37.38 -34.30
CA PRO A 16 -14.31 37.57 -35.44
C PRO A 16 -14.75 39.01 -35.62
N THR A 17 -14.96 39.77 -34.53
CA THR A 17 -15.35 41.18 -34.63
C THR A 17 -14.25 42.06 -35.21
N ILE A 18 -12.98 41.84 -34.80
CA ILE A 18 -11.83 42.50 -35.36
C ILE A 18 -11.71 42.16 -36.88
N GLY A 19 -11.89 40.88 -37.26
CA GLY A 19 -11.89 40.44 -38.66
C GLY A 19 -12.95 41.11 -39.48
N TYR A 20 -14.18 41.25 -38.94
CA TYR A 20 -15.28 41.92 -39.61
C TYR A 20 -14.99 43.44 -39.79
N LEU A 21 -14.51 44.11 -38.74
CA LEU A 21 -14.11 45.54 -38.83
C LEU A 21 -12.99 45.76 -39.81
N PHE A 22 -11.98 44.85 -39.88
CA PHE A 22 -10.92 44.91 -40.89
C PHE A 22 -11.48 44.78 -42.30
N LEU A 23 -12.39 43.87 -42.56
CA LEU A 23 -13.07 43.72 -43.86
C LEU A 23 -13.87 44.95 -44.25
N LEU A 24 -14.58 45.57 -43.32
CA LEU A 24 -15.27 46.84 -43.56
C LEU A 24 -14.27 47.97 -43.87
N GLY A 25 -13.14 48.03 -43.17
CA GLY A 25 -12.06 49.00 -43.49
C GLY A 25 -11.49 48.82 -44.87
N LEU A 26 -11.33 47.56 -45.32
CA LEU A 26 -10.83 47.23 -46.65
C LEU A 26 -11.84 47.65 -47.75
N VAL A 27 -13.15 47.43 -47.52
CA VAL A 27 -14.22 47.91 -48.38
C VAL A 27 -14.22 49.43 -48.47
N GLY A 28 -14.07 50.15 -47.35
CA GLY A 28 -13.93 51.59 -47.31
C GLY A 28 -12.74 52.12 -48.12
N LEU A 29 -11.59 51.43 -48.01
CA LEU A 29 -10.39 51.75 -48.78
C LEU A 29 -10.65 51.58 -50.30
N LEU A 30 -11.32 50.50 -50.71
CA LEU A 30 -11.67 50.21 -52.10
C LEU A 30 -12.62 51.29 -52.65
N VAL A 31 -13.61 51.73 -51.88
CA VAL A 31 -14.54 52.82 -52.26
C VAL A 31 -13.75 54.10 -52.56
N ILE A 32 -12.75 54.45 -51.76
CA ILE A 32 -11.90 55.62 -51.95
C ILE A 32 -11.00 55.46 -53.17
N LEU A 33 -10.32 54.33 -53.32
CA LEU A 33 -9.33 54.05 -54.37
C LEU A 33 -9.95 54.05 -55.77
N TYR A 34 -11.16 53.49 -55.88
CA TYR A 34 -11.88 53.37 -57.17
C TYR A 34 -12.92 54.45 -57.38
N ASN A 35 -12.99 55.49 -56.53
CA ASN A 35 -13.94 56.59 -56.62
C ASN A 35 -15.39 56.15 -56.75
N LEU A 36 -15.75 55.04 -56.03
CA LEU A 36 -17.10 54.49 -56.03
C LEU A 36 -18.07 55.41 -55.25
N PRO A 37 -19.38 55.40 -55.63
CA PRO A 37 -20.37 56.16 -54.87
C PRO A 37 -20.38 55.77 -53.40
N THR A 38 -20.42 56.74 -52.49
CA THR A 38 -20.45 56.47 -51.01
C THR A 38 -21.63 55.65 -50.59
N VAL A 39 -22.71 55.64 -51.35
CA VAL A 39 -23.91 54.79 -51.16
C VAL A 39 -23.55 53.31 -51.18
N PHE A 40 -22.56 52.91 -52.03
CA PHE A 40 -22.11 51.53 -52.14
C PHE A 40 -21.54 50.99 -50.79
N GLY A 41 -20.68 51.79 -50.13
CA GLY A 41 -20.12 51.45 -48.83
C GLY A 41 -21.18 51.34 -47.74
N GLY A 42 -22.18 52.21 -47.78
CA GLY A 42 -23.35 52.16 -46.89
C GLY A 42 -24.23 50.90 -47.07
N ASP A 43 -24.44 50.51 -48.32
CA ASP A 43 -25.23 49.30 -48.64
C ASP A 43 -24.51 48.04 -48.22
N VAL A 44 -23.17 47.96 -48.40
CA VAL A 44 -22.37 46.82 -47.89
C VAL A 44 -22.53 46.66 -46.38
N ILE A 45 -22.45 47.73 -45.62
CA ILE A 45 -22.66 47.70 -44.18
C ILE A 45 -24.09 47.29 -43.83
N ARG A 46 -25.07 47.89 -44.50
CA ARG A 46 -26.52 47.66 -44.27
C ARG A 46 -26.91 46.19 -44.46
N PHE A 47 -26.33 45.55 -45.46
CA PHE A 47 -26.65 44.15 -45.74
C PHE A 47 -25.76 43.17 -44.98
N SER A 48 -24.46 43.45 -44.76
CA SER A 48 -23.55 42.49 -44.06
C SER A 48 -23.73 42.47 -42.54
N LEU A 49 -24.09 43.60 -41.91
CA LEU A 49 -24.20 43.70 -40.45
C LEU A 49 -25.27 42.76 -39.87
N PRO A 50 -26.47 42.63 -40.41
CA PRO A 50 -27.47 41.68 -39.90
C PRO A 50 -27.01 40.24 -39.98
N PHE A 51 -26.36 39.84 -41.07
CA PHE A 51 -25.81 38.48 -41.23
C PHE A 51 -24.70 38.22 -40.21
N PHE A 52 -23.84 39.20 -39.97
CA PHE A 52 -22.78 39.08 -38.96
C PHE A 52 -23.37 38.92 -37.56
N ILE A 53 -24.41 39.69 -37.19
CA ILE A 53 -25.08 39.59 -35.87
C ILE A 53 -25.72 38.21 -35.71
N VAL A 54 -26.46 37.72 -36.72
CA VAL A 54 -27.10 36.39 -36.68
C VAL A 54 -26.05 35.29 -36.53
N TRP A 55 -24.94 35.36 -37.26
CA TRP A 55 -23.85 34.42 -37.15
C TRP A 55 -23.20 34.45 -35.75
N LEU A 56 -23.04 35.62 -35.16
CA LEU A 56 -22.45 35.84 -33.85
C LEU A 56 -23.34 35.25 -32.73
N ILE A 57 -24.65 35.48 -32.81
CA ILE A 57 -25.62 34.90 -31.88
C ILE A 57 -25.68 33.37 -32.04
N GLY A 58 -25.75 32.87 -33.27
CA GLY A 58 -25.79 31.43 -33.55
C GLY A 58 -24.54 30.71 -33.06
N SER A 59 -23.35 31.27 -33.35
CA SER A 59 -22.09 30.68 -32.88
C SER A 59 -21.94 30.68 -31.33
N GLY A 60 -22.45 31.72 -30.67
CA GLY A 60 -22.51 31.83 -29.24
C GLY A 60 -23.48 30.82 -28.59
N ALA A 61 -24.65 30.67 -29.18
CA ALA A 61 -25.67 29.71 -28.74
C ALA A 61 -25.18 28.25 -28.86
N ILE A 62 -24.53 27.90 -29.98
CA ILE A 62 -23.94 26.56 -30.17
C ILE A 62 -22.86 26.27 -29.12
N LYS A 63 -21.93 27.21 -28.88
CA LYS A 63 -20.92 27.07 -27.87
C LYS A 63 -21.47 26.91 -26.46
N TYR A 64 -22.49 27.73 -26.12
CA TYR A 64 -23.17 27.65 -24.83
C TYR A 64 -23.89 26.32 -24.65
N TYR A 65 -24.61 25.84 -25.65
CA TYR A 65 -25.33 24.56 -25.61
C TYR A 65 -24.33 23.38 -25.41
N ARG A 66 -23.22 23.38 -26.15
CA ARG A 66 -22.16 22.35 -26.03
C ARG A 66 -21.54 22.32 -24.67
N LEU A 67 -21.22 23.49 -24.10
CA LEU A 67 -20.62 23.58 -22.75
C LEU A 67 -21.59 23.14 -21.64
N ARG A 68 -22.90 23.46 -21.81
CA ARG A 68 -23.94 23.09 -20.85
C ARG A 68 -24.16 21.56 -20.78
N HIS A 69 -23.97 20.88 -21.90
CA HIS A 69 -24.12 19.42 -21.99
C HIS A 69 -22.82 18.63 -21.83
N LEU A 70 -21.72 19.30 -21.51
CA LEU A 70 -20.47 18.64 -21.13
C LEU A 70 -20.68 17.95 -19.77
N ASN A 71 -20.83 16.61 -19.83
CA ASN A 71 -20.88 15.78 -18.64
C ASN A 71 -19.59 14.94 -18.58
N ILE A 72 -18.89 15.02 -17.47
CA ILE A 72 -17.61 14.30 -17.26
C ILE A 72 -17.78 12.79 -17.45
N SER A 73 -18.96 12.24 -17.12
CA SER A 73 -19.27 10.82 -17.32
C SER A 73 -19.48 10.39 -18.78
N GLN A 74 -19.55 11.33 -19.73
CA GLN A 74 -19.77 11.08 -21.15
C GLN A 74 -18.72 11.75 -22.06
N LEU A 75 -17.51 11.93 -21.54
CA LEU A 75 -16.40 12.52 -22.28
C LEU A 75 -16.09 11.75 -23.58
N ASP A 76 -16.29 10.44 -23.59
CA ASP A 76 -16.08 9.58 -24.77
C ASP A 76 -17.02 9.91 -25.96
N LYS A 77 -18.17 10.57 -25.70
CA LYS A 77 -19.11 11.00 -26.71
C LYS A 77 -18.91 12.44 -27.20
N PHE A 78 -17.97 13.15 -26.56
CA PHE A 78 -17.68 14.53 -26.92
C PHE A 78 -16.72 14.58 -28.11
N THR A 79 -17.21 15.16 -29.23
CA THR A 79 -16.39 15.39 -30.42
C THR A 79 -15.75 16.77 -30.34
N PRO A 80 -14.42 16.89 -30.16
CA PRO A 80 -13.74 18.19 -30.13
C PRO A 80 -13.81 18.86 -31.49
N THR A 81 -14.05 20.18 -31.54
CA THR A 81 -14.11 20.98 -32.77
C THR A 81 -12.82 21.74 -33.03
N ASN A 82 -11.93 21.84 -32.06
CA ASN A 82 -10.66 22.50 -32.21
C ASN A 82 -9.57 21.77 -31.39
N MET A 83 -8.31 22.07 -31.70
CA MET A 83 -7.15 21.43 -31.09
C MET A 83 -7.09 21.62 -29.55
N ALA A 84 -7.55 22.78 -29.06
CA ALA A 84 -7.58 23.07 -27.61
C ALA A 84 -8.62 22.21 -26.87
N GLU A 85 -9.82 22.03 -27.47
CA GLU A 85 -10.84 21.11 -26.93
C GLU A 85 -10.35 19.67 -26.95
N GLY A 86 -9.67 19.24 -28.03
CA GLY A 86 -9.09 17.89 -28.14
C GLY A 86 -8.07 17.64 -27.04
N LYS A 87 -7.16 18.58 -26.83
CA LYS A 87 -6.16 18.44 -25.76
C LYS A 87 -6.77 18.46 -24.35
N LEU A 88 -7.81 19.26 -24.14
CA LEU A 88 -8.52 19.28 -22.86
C LEU A 88 -9.23 17.94 -22.58
N VAL A 89 -9.90 17.37 -23.59
CA VAL A 89 -10.55 16.05 -23.48
C VAL A 89 -9.54 14.96 -23.16
N GLU A 90 -8.40 14.93 -23.85
CA GLU A 90 -7.30 14.00 -23.61
C GLU A 90 -6.80 14.09 -22.16
N LEU A 91 -6.52 15.31 -21.66
CA LEU A 91 -6.08 15.53 -20.28
C LEU A 91 -7.11 15.08 -19.24
N LEU A 92 -8.41 15.33 -19.50
CA LEU A 92 -9.48 14.90 -18.60
C LEU A 92 -9.66 13.37 -18.61
N GLN A 93 -9.49 12.72 -19.76
CA GLN A 93 -9.53 11.26 -19.87
C GLN A 93 -8.35 10.61 -19.14
N ASP A 94 -7.14 11.16 -19.28
CA ASP A 94 -5.95 10.71 -18.53
C ASP A 94 -6.12 10.86 -17.02
N GLU A 95 -6.68 11.98 -16.57
CA GLU A 95 -6.98 12.23 -15.16
C GLU A 95 -8.03 11.22 -14.64
N GLN A 96 -9.08 10.97 -15.41
CA GLN A 96 -10.09 9.97 -15.05
C GLN A 96 -9.50 8.56 -14.97
N ALA A 97 -8.65 8.17 -15.92
CA ALA A 97 -7.99 6.86 -15.90
C ALA A 97 -7.14 6.70 -14.64
N LYS A 98 -6.34 7.71 -14.29
CA LYS A 98 -5.54 7.72 -13.05
C LYS A 98 -6.40 7.63 -11.80
N ASN A 99 -7.50 8.39 -11.75
CA ASN A 99 -8.42 8.36 -10.61
C ASN A 99 -9.08 6.98 -10.44
N ILE A 100 -9.48 6.34 -11.54
CA ILE A 100 -10.05 4.99 -11.52
C ILE A 100 -9.02 3.98 -11.01
N ASP A 101 -7.78 4.04 -11.47
CA ASP A 101 -6.71 3.17 -11.01
C ASP A 101 -6.40 3.37 -9.52
N THR A 102 -6.37 4.63 -9.07
CA THR A 102 -6.19 4.96 -7.65
C THR A 102 -7.33 4.39 -6.79
N ILE A 103 -8.58 4.54 -7.23
CA ILE A 103 -9.75 3.97 -6.51
C ILE A 103 -9.65 2.44 -6.46
N ARG A 104 -9.28 1.78 -7.56
CA ARG A 104 -9.10 0.32 -7.59
C ARG A 104 -8.02 -0.14 -6.62
N GLN A 105 -6.88 0.56 -6.58
CA GLN A 105 -5.80 0.26 -5.64
C GLN A 105 -6.25 0.42 -4.19
N LEU A 106 -6.97 1.52 -3.87
CA LEU A 106 -7.52 1.75 -2.54
C LEU A 106 -8.52 0.66 -2.14
N GLN A 107 -9.42 0.27 -3.05
CA GLN A 107 -10.36 -0.81 -2.81
C GLN A 107 -9.68 -2.16 -2.59
N ALA A 108 -8.63 -2.47 -3.37
CA ALA A 108 -7.85 -3.70 -3.20
C ALA A 108 -7.16 -3.73 -1.83
N THR A 109 -6.52 -2.63 -1.42
CA THR A 109 -5.88 -2.50 -0.10
C THR A 109 -6.91 -2.62 1.04
N GLN A 110 -8.08 -1.98 0.88
CA GLN A 110 -9.15 -2.08 1.88
C GLN A 110 -9.71 -3.50 1.99
N HIS A 111 -9.84 -4.21 0.89
CA HIS A 111 -10.30 -5.61 0.88
C HIS A 111 -9.28 -6.51 1.59
N GLU A 112 -8.00 -6.35 1.29
CA GLU A 112 -6.92 -7.06 1.98
C GLU A 112 -6.95 -6.83 3.50
N GLN A 113 -7.16 -5.58 3.95
CA GLN A 113 -7.29 -5.27 5.38
C GLN A 113 -8.50 -5.95 6.03
N LEU A 114 -9.65 -6.00 5.35
CA LEU A 114 -10.84 -6.69 5.85
C LEU A 114 -10.63 -8.19 5.96
N ASP A 115 -9.99 -8.82 4.97
CA ASP A 115 -9.65 -10.24 4.99
C ASP A 115 -8.73 -10.58 6.18
N HIS A 116 -7.75 -9.70 6.47
CA HIS A 116 -6.89 -9.83 7.65
C HIS A 116 -7.70 -9.76 8.95
N LEU A 117 -8.57 -8.74 9.07
CA LEU A 117 -9.40 -8.57 10.26
C LEU A 117 -10.32 -9.76 10.50
N GLU A 118 -10.92 -10.31 9.44
CA GLU A 118 -11.80 -11.49 9.51
C GLU A 118 -11.03 -12.71 10.01
N LEU A 119 -9.82 -12.95 9.48
CA LEU A 119 -8.99 -14.07 9.87
C LEU A 119 -8.56 -13.99 11.34
N PHE A 120 -8.10 -12.82 11.80
CA PHE A 120 -7.76 -12.62 13.22
C PHE A 120 -8.96 -12.78 14.15
N THR A 121 -10.10 -12.22 13.76
CA THR A 121 -11.34 -12.31 14.54
C THR A 121 -11.80 -13.75 14.66
N HIS A 122 -11.71 -14.53 13.58
CA HIS A 122 -12.04 -15.94 13.58
C HIS A 122 -11.14 -16.73 14.55
N GLU A 123 -9.83 -16.51 14.51
CA GLU A 123 -8.89 -17.19 15.39
C GLU A 123 -9.12 -16.85 16.87
N ILE A 124 -9.28 -15.56 17.21
CA ILE A 124 -9.59 -15.14 18.58
C ILE A 124 -10.88 -15.78 19.06
N LYS A 125 -11.93 -15.79 18.22
CA LYS A 125 -13.21 -16.42 18.53
C LYS A 125 -13.07 -17.90 18.80
N ASN A 126 -12.23 -18.63 18.05
CA ASN A 126 -11.99 -20.07 18.27
C ASN A 126 -11.43 -20.35 19.67
N TYR A 127 -10.46 -19.54 20.14
CA TYR A 127 -9.90 -19.68 21.49
C TYR A 127 -10.90 -19.34 22.59
N LEU A 128 -11.71 -18.30 22.39
CA LEU A 128 -12.78 -17.94 23.32
C LEU A 128 -13.86 -19.01 23.37
N THR A 129 -14.26 -19.59 22.24
CA THR A 129 -15.21 -20.69 22.16
C THR A 129 -14.69 -21.96 22.85
N SER A 130 -13.39 -22.26 22.68
CA SER A 130 -12.74 -23.39 23.38
C SER A 130 -12.76 -23.19 24.91
N LEU A 131 -12.52 -21.97 25.38
CA LEU A 131 -12.61 -21.62 26.80
C LEU A 131 -14.04 -21.79 27.36
N ASN A 132 -15.06 -21.32 26.62
CA ASN A 132 -16.45 -21.47 27.01
C ASN A 132 -16.86 -22.95 27.07
N ALA A 133 -16.50 -23.72 26.03
CA ALA A 133 -16.78 -25.15 26.01
C ALA A 133 -16.13 -25.92 27.20
N ALA A 134 -14.87 -25.56 27.53
CA ALA A 134 -14.19 -26.12 28.68
C ALA A 134 -14.88 -25.76 30.01
N ALA A 135 -15.39 -24.52 30.14
CA ALA A 135 -16.11 -24.04 31.31
C ALA A 135 -17.50 -24.67 31.47
N GLU A 136 -18.19 -24.97 30.36
CA GLU A 136 -19.52 -25.63 30.37
C GLU A 136 -19.44 -27.14 30.68
N ASN A 137 -18.37 -27.80 30.21
CA ASN A 137 -18.25 -29.26 30.33
C ASN A 137 -17.54 -29.74 31.60
N SER A 138 -17.00 -28.84 32.43
CA SER A 138 -16.29 -29.19 33.66
C SER A 138 -16.55 -28.19 34.78
N PRO A 139 -16.83 -28.66 36.01
CA PRO A 139 -17.00 -27.78 37.17
C PRO A 139 -15.70 -27.04 37.57
N ALA A 140 -14.55 -27.45 37.04
CA ALA A 140 -13.29 -26.81 37.24
C ALA A 140 -12.43 -26.92 35.97
N VAL A 141 -12.20 -25.79 35.29
CA VAL A 141 -11.26 -25.73 34.15
C VAL A 141 -9.83 -25.66 34.67
N ALA A 142 -8.93 -26.48 34.10
CA ALA A 142 -7.53 -26.46 34.48
C ALA A 142 -6.92 -25.08 34.23
N SER A 143 -6.28 -24.49 35.24
CA SER A 143 -5.64 -23.14 35.13
C SER A 143 -4.62 -23.05 33.98
N THR A 144 -4.00 -24.18 33.64
CA THR A 144 -3.07 -24.30 32.50
C THR A 144 -3.75 -24.14 31.16
N GLU A 145 -4.94 -24.68 30.99
CA GLU A 145 -5.76 -24.58 29.76
C GLU A 145 -6.27 -23.14 29.57
N VAL A 146 -6.79 -22.54 30.64
CA VAL A 146 -7.21 -21.13 30.64
C VAL A 146 -6.05 -20.22 30.24
N LYS A 147 -4.88 -20.37 30.89
CA LYS A 147 -3.68 -19.57 30.57
C LYS A 147 -3.23 -19.76 29.14
N LYS A 148 -3.23 -20.97 28.60
CA LYS A 148 -2.86 -21.28 27.22
C LYS A 148 -3.77 -20.54 26.22
N ASN A 149 -5.09 -20.64 26.39
CA ASN A 149 -6.06 -20.02 25.48
C ASN A 149 -6.02 -18.48 25.55
N ILE A 150 -5.85 -17.91 26.75
CA ILE A 150 -5.68 -16.45 26.92
C ILE A 150 -4.36 -15.98 26.25
N HIS A 151 -3.28 -16.73 26.45
CA HIS A 151 -1.98 -16.39 25.82
C HIS A 151 -2.09 -16.39 24.30
N GLN A 152 -2.78 -17.36 23.75
CA GLN A 152 -2.98 -17.50 22.30
C GLN A 152 -3.88 -16.37 21.75
N ALA A 153 -4.97 -16.04 22.41
CA ALA A 153 -5.83 -14.92 22.01
C ALA A 153 -5.06 -13.58 22.04
N ASN A 154 -4.27 -13.34 23.09
CA ASN A 154 -3.42 -12.15 23.20
C ASN A 154 -2.32 -12.10 22.12
N TYR A 155 -1.76 -13.25 21.75
CA TYR A 155 -0.80 -13.32 20.64
C TYR A 155 -1.44 -12.85 19.33
N TYR A 156 -2.64 -13.32 18.99
CA TYR A 156 -3.35 -12.89 17.79
C TYR A 156 -3.75 -11.41 17.81
N LEU A 157 -4.21 -10.95 18.97
CA LEU A 157 -4.52 -9.53 19.15
C LEU A 157 -3.27 -8.64 18.90
N ASN A 158 -2.12 -9.08 19.40
CA ASN A 158 -0.85 -8.36 19.16
C ASN A 158 -0.41 -8.40 17.70
N LEU A 159 -0.62 -9.52 16.99
CA LEU A 159 -0.38 -9.58 15.54
C LEU A 159 -1.26 -8.60 14.79
N LEU A 160 -2.57 -8.57 15.07
CA LEU A 160 -3.51 -7.63 14.47
C LEU A 160 -3.09 -6.18 14.74
N LEU A 161 -2.80 -5.83 15.99
CA LEU A 161 -2.38 -4.47 16.34
C LEU A 161 -1.06 -4.05 15.66
N ASN A 162 -0.16 -4.99 15.42
CA ASN A 162 1.07 -4.71 14.70
C ASN A 162 0.82 -4.58 13.19
N ASP A 163 -0.07 -5.37 12.57
CA ASP A 163 -0.46 -5.20 11.17
C ASP A 163 -1.11 -3.84 10.93
N GLU A 164 -2.08 -3.46 11.76
CA GLU A 164 -2.72 -2.13 11.70
C GLU A 164 -1.71 -0.99 11.88
N ARG A 165 -0.77 -1.14 12.79
CA ARG A 165 0.31 -0.14 12.97
C ARG A 165 1.18 -0.03 11.73
N LEU A 166 1.49 -1.12 11.04
CA LEU A 166 2.25 -1.11 9.78
C LEU A 166 1.47 -0.52 8.60
N ALA A 167 0.14 -0.55 8.62
CA ALA A 167 -0.71 0.02 7.58
C ALA A 167 -0.81 1.56 7.65
N ILE A 168 -0.56 2.16 8.80
CA ILE A 168 -0.61 3.62 9.00
C ILE A 168 0.68 4.25 8.47
N ASN A 169 0.61 5.06 7.42
CA ASN A 169 1.77 5.68 6.74
C ASN A 169 2.58 6.70 7.56
N ASN A 170 2.15 7.07 8.76
CA ASN A 170 2.85 7.99 9.67
C ASN A 170 3.51 7.22 10.82
N HIS A 171 4.57 6.48 10.51
CA HIS A 171 5.32 5.76 11.53
C HIS A 171 6.40 6.68 12.12
N ASP A 172 6.25 7.04 13.37
CA ASP A 172 7.36 7.53 14.19
C ASP A 172 8.24 6.31 14.56
N TYR A 173 9.09 5.88 13.62
CA TYR A 173 10.11 4.87 13.93
C TYR A 173 11.19 5.49 14.83
N ASP A 174 11.47 4.83 15.96
CA ASP A 174 12.56 5.21 16.87
C ASP A 174 13.84 4.45 16.50
N PHE A 175 14.61 5.01 15.55
CA PHE A 175 15.88 4.43 15.12
C PHE A 175 16.95 4.64 16.17
N GLN A 176 17.47 3.55 16.73
CA GLN A 176 18.53 3.55 17.73
C GLN A 176 19.55 2.43 17.47
N TRP A 177 20.75 2.60 18.00
CA TRP A 177 21.77 1.53 17.96
C TRP A 177 21.43 0.45 18.96
N ILE A 178 21.08 -0.74 18.48
CA ILE A 178 20.60 -1.85 19.27
C ILE A 178 21.71 -2.90 19.37
N ASP A 179 22.10 -3.24 20.60
CA ASP A 179 22.98 -4.34 20.89
C ASP A 179 22.23 -5.66 20.69
N ILE A 180 22.72 -6.46 19.73
CA ILE A 180 22.06 -7.70 19.31
C ILE A 180 22.15 -8.78 20.39
N ALA A 181 23.30 -8.93 21.02
CA ALA A 181 23.48 -9.92 22.08
C ALA A 181 22.54 -9.67 23.27
N ASN A 182 22.44 -8.42 23.70
CA ASN A 182 21.54 -8.02 24.78
C ASN A 182 20.06 -8.23 24.40
N LEU A 183 19.69 -7.89 23.17
CA LEU A 183 18.30 -8.08 22.70
C LEU A 183 17.93 -9.56 22.69
N ILE A 184 18.78 -10.41 22.13
CA ILE A 184 18.55 -11.86 22.03
C ILE A 184 18.53 -12.50 23.43
N ASN A 185 19.45 -12.17 24.32
CA ASN A 185 19.45 -12.68 25.67
C ASN A 185 18.16 -12.35 26.43
N ASN A 186 17.64 -11.13 26.28
CA ASN A 186 16.35 -10.72 26.85
C ASN A 186 15.17 -11.55 26.30
N ILE A 187 15.18 -11.83 24.99
CA ILE A 187 14.12 -12.64 24.35
C ILE A 187 14.21 -14.10 24.84
N LEU A 188 15.41 -14.67 24.90
CA LEU A 188 15.63 -16.05 25.39
C LEU A 188 15.22 -16.20 26.85
N GLN A 189 15.57 -15.24 27.70
CA GLN A 189 15.18 -15.24 29.11
C GLN A 189 13.66 -15.24 29.28
N GLN A 190 12.95 -14.46 28.52
CA GLN A 190 11.48 -14.41 28.56
C GLN A 190 10.83 -15.69 28.06
N ASN A 191 11.47 -16.41 27.15
CA ASN A 191 10.99 -17.67 26.60
C ASN A 191 11.59 -18.92 27.30
N SER A 192 12.36 -18.75 28.38
CA SER A 192 13.10 -19.83 29.06
C SER A 192 12.20 -21.02 29.46
N ALA A 193 11.00 -20.77 29.95
CA ALA A 193 10.04 -21.82 30.30
C ALA A 193 9.69 -22.73 29.12
N VAL A 194 9.57 -22.17 27.92
CA VAL A 194 9.24 -22.93 26.70
C VAL A 194 10.44 -23.76 26.24
N PHE A 195 11.63 -23.18 26.29
CA PHE A 195 12.87 -23.90 25.99
C PHE A 195 13.07 -25.09 26.93
N ILE A 196 12.87 -24.90 28.24
CA ILE A 196 12.99 -25.97 29.25
C ILE A 196 11.91 -27.05 28.99
N HIS A 197 10.66 -26.65 28.78
CA HIS A 197 9.56 -27.58 28.54
C HIS A 197 9.76 -28.45 27.30
N LYS A 198 10.31 -27.90 26.24
CA LYS A 198 10.62 -28.59 24.98
C LYS A 198 12.01 -29.22 24.95
N GLN A 199 12.80 -29.02 26.00
CA GLN A 199 14.18 -29.49 26.10
C GLN A 199 15.09 -28.97 24.95
N LEU A 200 14.88 -27.72 24.53
CA LEU A 200 15.64 -27.08 23.47
C LEU A 200 16.84 -26.31 24.08
N ILE A 201 17.96 -26.36 23.39
CA ILE A 201 19.21 -25.68 23.85
C ILE A 201 19.51 -24.54 22.87
N PRO A 202 19.45 -23.27 23.33
CA PRO A 202 19.88 -22.15 22.48
C PRO A 202 21.42 -22.05 22.50
N GLU A 203 22.01 -21.97 21.29
CA GLU A 203 23.48 -21.75 21.14
C GLU A 203 23.68 -20.40 20.45
N LEU A 204 24.54 -19.54 21.09
CA LEU A 204 24.80 -18.19 20.61
C LEU A 204 26.24 -18.11 20.08
N MET A 205 26.43 -17.57 18.86
CA MET A 205 27.75 -17.46 18.24
C MET A 205 27.93 -16.10 17.54
N GLY A 206 29.02 -15.40 17.83
CA GLY A 206 29.45 -14.20 17.11
C GLY A 206 28.55 -12.98 17.27
N LEU A 207 27.75 -12.91 18.35
CA LEU A 207 26.83 -11.80 18.61
C LEU A 207 27.45 -10.62 19.37
N ASP A 208 28.60 -10.85 20.04
CA ASP A 208 29.21 -9.89 20.95
C ASP A 208 29.70 -8.64 20.21
N GLY A 209 29.42 -7.47 20.76
CA GLY A 209 29.84 -6.18 20.21
C GLY A 209 29.09 -5.74 18.94
N ILE A 210 28.15 -6.51 18.47
CA ILE A 210 27.36 -6.17 17.27
C ILE A 210 26.20 -5.24 17.64
N LYS A 211 26.16 -4.07 16.99
CA LYS A 211 25.04 -3.13 17.11
C LYS A 211 24.44 -2.83 15.74
N VAL A 212 23.12 -2.77 15.68
CA VAL A 212 22.37 -2.48 14.45
C VAL A 212 21.52 -1.24 14.65
N LEU A 213 21.53 -0.32 13.67
CA LEU A 213 20.68 0.87 13.65
C LEU A 213 19.30 0.51 13.06
N THR A 214 18.31 0.44 13.93
CA THR A 214 16.91 0.16 13.53
C THR A 214 15.95 0.49 14.68
N ASP A 215 14.65 0.26 14.48
CA ASP A 215 13.65 0.35 15.54
C ASP A 215 13.68 -0.91 16.43
N ARG A 216 13.88 -0.70 17.73
CA ARG A 216 14.02 -1.78 18.72
C ARG A 216 12.79 -2.66 18.83
N LYS A 217 11.61 -2.06 18.81
CA LYS A 217 10.34 -2.77 18.97
C LYS A 217 10.09 -3.70 17.78
N TRP A 218 10.31 -3.20 16.59
CA TRP A 218 10.09 -3.96 15.37
C TRP A 218 11.15 -5.03 15.12
N LEU A 219 12.42 -4.74 15.40
CA LEU A 219 13.47 -5.77 15.35
C LEU A 219 13.17 -6.90 16.34
N ARG A 220 12.80 -6.54 17.57
CA ARG A 220 12.40 -7.52 18.59
C ARG A 220 11.24 -8.39 18.09
N PHE A 221 10.19 -7.78 17.53
CA PHE A 221 9.06 -8.50 16.95
C PHE A 221 9.50 -9.52 15.88
N CYS A 222 10.36 -9.11 14.94
CA CYS A 222 10.88 -10.02 13.91
C CYS A 222 11.62 -11.22 14.53
N ILE A 223 12.52 -10.96 15.48
CA ILE A 223 13.29 -12.03 16.13
C ILE A 223 12.35 -12.96 16.92
N GLU A 224 11.40 -12.44 17.66
CA GLU A 224 10.41 -13.24 18.40
C GLU A 224 9.56 -14.13 17.48
N GLN A 225 9.13 -13.63 16.31
CA GLN A 225 8.40 -14.44 15.33
C GLN A 225 9.25 -15.57 14.73
N LEU A 226 10.50 -15.26 14.35
CA LEU A 226 11.41 -16.26 13.80
C LEU A 226 11.80 -17.31 14.84
N LEU A 227 12.08 -16.88 16.07
CA LEU A 227 12.39 -17.78 17.20
C LEU A 227 11.18 -18.64 17.59
N SER A 228 9.98 -18.08 17.61
CA SER A 228 8.74 -18.82 17.85
C SER A 228 8.53 -19.93 16.82
N ASN A 229 8.82 -19.65 15.55
CA ASN A 229 8.78 -20.67 14.50
C ASN A 229 9.86 -21.74 14.73
N ALA A 230 11.09 -21.36 15.02
CA ALA A 230 12.16 -22.30 15.32
C ALA A 230 11.78 -23.21 16.50
N ILE A 231 11.28 -22.65 17.59
CA ILE A 231 10.81 -23.42 18.76
C ILE A 231 9.63 -24.35 18.40
N LYS A 232 8.70 -23.88 17.59
CA LYS A 232 7.49 -24.62 17.23
C LYS A 232 7.80 -25.86 16.41
N TYR A 233 8.69 -25.74 15.44
CA TYR A 233 8.98 -26.78 14.46
C TYR A 233 10.21 -27.64 14.76
N SER A 234 11.01 -27.25 15.77
CA SER A 234 12.15 -28.08 16.25
C SER A 234 11.71 -29.39 16.87
N ALA A 235 12.52 -30.41 16.69
CA ALA A 235 12.38 -31.67 17.41
C ALA A 235 12.73 -31.47 18.91
N PRO A 236 12.13 -32.22 19.85
CA PRO A 236 12.57 -32.22 21.24
C PRO A 236 14.05 -32.59 21.36
N ASN A 237 14.72 -32.07 22.39
CA ASN A 237 16.16 -32.30 22.66
C ASN A 237 17.09 -31.84 21.51
N SER A 238 16.67 -30.87 20.71
CA SER A 238 17.53 -30.30 19.66
C SER A 238 18.07 -28.94 20.04
N THR A 239 19.02 -28.45 19.25
CA THR A 239 19.61 -27.11 19.40
C THR A 239 18.93 -26.10 18.48
N ILE A 240 18.86 -24.84 18.92
CA ILE A 240 18.55 -23.68 18.09
C ILE A 240 19.78 -22.80 18.06
N ASN A 241 20.42 -22.69 16.87
CA ASN A 241 21.63 -21.92 16.69
C ASN A 241 21.29 -20.49 16.30
N ILE A 242 21.75 -19.52 17.06
CA ILE A 242 21.58 -18.08 16.80
C ILE A 242 22.97 -17.49 16.57
N SER A 243 23.26 -17.09 15.35
CA SER A 243 24.60 -16.63 14.97
C SER A 243 24.56 -15.30 14.21
N TRP A 244 25.67 -14.58 14.27
CA TRP A 244 25.90 -13.41 13.45
C TRP A 244 27.00 -13.69 12.43
N GLU A 245 26.66 -13.61 11.15
CA GLU A 245 27.59 -13.82 10.04
C GLU A 245 27.25 -12.89 8.86
N MET A 246 28.28 -12.33 8.22
CA MET A 246 28.13 -11.52 6.99
C MET A 246 26.99 -10.49 7.05
N ASN A 247 26.99 -9.65 8.10
CA ASN A 247 25.97 -8.61 8.31
C ASN A 247 24.54 -9.16 8.50
N SER A 248 24.42 -10.38 8.96
CA SER A 248 23.14 -11.05 9.08
C SER A 248 23.02 -11.79 10.41
N LEU A 249 21.85 -11.67 11.03
CA LEU A 249 21.43 -12.50 12.15
C LEU A 249 20.76 -13.76 11.59
N ARG A 250 21.27 -14.92 12.00
CA ARG A 250 20.77 -16.24 11.60
C ARG A 250 20.16 -16.96 12.79
N ILE A 251 19.00 -17.55 12.58
CA ILE A 251 18.31 -18.42 13.54
C ILE A 251 18.05 -19.74 12.82
N ALA A 252 18.78 -20.78 13.22
CA ALA A 252 18.72 -22.10 12.60
C ALA A 252 18.15 -23.14 13.58
N ASP A 253 17.16 -23.87 13.13
CA ASP A 253 16.57 -25.02 13.83
C ASP A 253 16.88 -26.34 13.13
N HIS A 254 16.77 -27.44 13.87
CA HIS A 254 16.89 -28.81 13.40
C HIS A 254 15.54 -29.52 13.40
N GLY A 255 14.54 -28.86 12.84
CA GLY A 255 13.16 -29.33 12.80
C GLY A 255 12.77 -30.08 11.53
N CYS A 256 11.47 -30.12 11.28
CA CYS A 256 10.91 -30.82 10.13
C CYS A 256 11.24 -30.17 8.76
N GLY A 257 11.79 -28.95 8.75
CA GLY A 257 12.06 -28.19 7.54
C GLY A 257 10.80 -27.82 6.75
N ILE A 258 11.01 -27.20 5.60
CA ILE A 258 9.94 -26.70 4.71
C ILE A 258 10.10 -27.39 3.34
N SER A 259 8.98 -27.80 2.73
CA SER A 259 9.02 -28.40 1.40
C SER A 259 9.41 -27.37 0.34
N MET A 260 10.06 -27.78 -0.74
CA MET A 260 10.44 -26.89 -1.86
C MET A 260 9.22 -26.20 -2.49
N ASN A 261 8.05 -26.85 -2.45
CA ASN A 261 6.81 -26.30 -3.01
C ASN A 261 6.20 -25.20 -2.11
N ASP A 262 6.40 -25.30 -0.80
CA ASP A 262 5.87 -24.35 0.17
C ASP A 262 6.80 -23.14 0.32
N LEU A 263 8.12 -23.32 0.14
CA LEU A 263 9.13 -22.30 0.41
C LEU A 263 8.88 -20.93 -0.28
N PRO A 264 8.43 -20.85 -1.54
CA PRO A 264 8.12 -19.58 -2.19
C PRO A 264 6.93 -18.85 -1.56
N ARG A 265 6.05 -19.57 -0.86
CA ARG A 265 4.76 -19.09 -0.37
C ARG A 265 4.73 -18.77 1.13
N ILE A 266 5.80 -19.09 1.87
CA ILE A 266 5.83 -18.92 3.34
C ILE A 266 5.63 -17.48 3.83
N PHE A 267 5.83 -16.51 2.95
CA PHE A 267 5.61 -15.09 3.23
C PHE A 267 4.24 -14.58 2.72
N GLU A 268 3.43 -15.44 2.09
CA GLU A 268 2.07 -15.10 1.72
C GLU A 268 1.19 -15.02 2.99
N ASN A 269 0.26 -14.09 2.97
CA ASN A 269 -0.66 -13.90 4.09
C ASN A 269 -1.52 -15.14 4.33
N GLY A 270 -1.58 -15.60 5.59
CA GLY A 270 -2.39 -16.76 5.99
C GLY A 270 -1.88 -18.11 5.49
N PHE A 271 -0.72 -18.16 4.83
CA PHE A 271 -0.17 -19.43 4.33
C PHE A 271 0.40 -20.26 5.47
N THR A 272 -0.11 -21.46 5.62
CA THR A 272 0.26 -22.41 6.69
C THR A 272 0.77 -23.71 6.10
N GLY A 273 1.50 -23.89 5.12
CA GLY A 273 2.09 -25.12 4.59
C GLY A 273 1.60 -26.47 5.19
N LYS A 274 1.99 -27.59 4.68
CA LYS A 274 1.58 -28.92 5.17
C LYS A 274 1.85 -29.13 6.68
N ASN A 275 2.94 -28.57 7.18
CA ASN A 275 3.34 -28.69 8.60
C ASN A 275 2.49 -27.81 9.53
N GLY A 276 1.93 -26.72 9.00
CA GLY A 276 1.06 -25.81 9.76
C GLY A 276 -0.33 -26.40 10.03
N HIS A 277 -0.86 -27.16 9.09
CA HIS A 277 -2.15 -27.86 9.25
C HIS A 277 -2.13 -28.94 10.35
N GLN A 278 -0.97 -29.47 10.70
CA GLN A 278 -0.81 -30.45 11.78
C GLN A 278 -0.71 -29.80 13.17
N THR A 279 -0.48 -28.49 13.23
CA THR A 279 -0.39 -27.73 14.47
C THR A 279 -1.57 -26.77 14.55
N THR A 280 -2.46 -26.96 15.51
CA THR A 280 -3.66 -26.13 15.76
C THR A 280 -3.37 -24.63 16.01
N THR A 281 -2.11 -24.19 15.91
CA THR A 281 -1.66 -22.84 16.29
C THR A 281 -0.93 -22.08 15.15
N ALA A 282 -1.03 -22.53 13.88
CA ALA A 282 -0.37 -21.84 12.77
C ALA A 282 -1.36 -20.97 11.98
N THR A 283 -1.21 -19.66 12.02
CA THR A 283 -2.02 -18.70 11.25
C THR A 283 -1.45 -18.30 9.91
N GLY A 284 -0.17 -18.60 9.68
CA GLY A 284 0.53 -18.13 8.49
C GLY A 284 0.82 -16.62 8.44
N MET A 285 0.53 -15.88 9.52
CA MET A 285 0.69 -14.42 9.52
C MET A 285 2.02 -13.93 10.08
N GLY A 286 2.69 -14.73 10.90
CA GLY A 286 3.94 -14.31 11.56
C GLY A 286 5.04 -13.95 10.56
N LEU A 287 5.32 -14.81 9.57
CA LEU A 287 6.33 -14.57 8.54
C LEU A 287 5.92 -13.46 7.57
N TYR A 288 4.64 -13.37 7.22
CA TYR A 288 4.10 -12.28 6.42
C TYR A 288 4.38 -10.90 7.07
N LEU A 289 4.09 -10.76 8.36
CA LEU A 289 4.37 -9.53 9.11
C LEU A 289 5.87 -9.26 9.23
N VAL A 290 6.69 -10.28 9.44
CA VAL A 290 8.16 -10.13 9.43
C VAL A 290 8.62 -9.54 8.10
N LYS A 291 8.12 -10.04 6.98
CA LYS A 291 8.45 -9.51 5.65
C LYS A 291 8.03 -8.05 5.52
N LYS A 292 6.80 -7.68 5.88
CA LYS A 292 6.33 -6.28 5.89
C LYS A 292 7.24 -5.38 6.73
N VAL A 293 7.56 -5.78 7.96
CA VAL A 293 8.45 -4.99 8.85
C VAL A 293 9.82 -4.80 8.21
N THR A 294 10.40 -5.85 7.65
CA THR A 294 11.75 -5.76 7.05
C THR A 294 11.78 -4.83 5.84
N GLU A 295 10.72 -4.83 5.02
CA GLU A 295 10.56 -3.91 3.89
C GLU A 295 10.44 -2.45 4.34
N HIS A 296 9.70 -2.16 5.41
CA HIS A 296 9.56 -0.81 5.96
C HIS A 296 10.83 -0.28 6.64
N LEU A 297 11.59 -1.14 7.29
CA LEU A 297 12.81 -0.78 8.00
C LEU A 297 14.10 -0.95 7.18
N ASN A 298 13.97 -1.28 5.90
CA ASN A 298 15.08 -1.34 4.95
C ASN A 298 16.15 -2.41 5.28
N PHE A 299 15.74 -3.54 5.85
CA PHE A 299 16.54 -4.76 5.95
C PHE A 299 15.82 -5.94 5.29
N LYS A 300 16.41 -7.10 5.19
CA LYS A 300 15.83 -8.22 4.41
C LYS A 300 15.66 -9.45 5.28
N VAL A 301 14.56 -10.18 5.07
CA VAL A 301 14.37 -11.53 5.59
C VAL A 301 14.49 -12.55 4.45
N SER A 302 15.16 -13.65 4.73
CA SER A 302 15.20 -14.82 3.86
C SER A 302 15.15 -16.10 4.67
N ILE A 303 14.64 -17.16 4.07
CA ILE A 303 14.53 -18.50 4.69
C ILE A 303 15.23 -19.50 3.77
N SER A 304 16.12 -20.29 4.35
CA SER A 304 16.72 -21.46 3.71
C SER A 304 16.29 -22.70 4.50
N SER A 305 15.76 -23.70 3.82
CA SER A 305 15.25 -24.89 4.49
C SER A 305 15.38 -26.11 3.62
N VAL A 306 15.67 -27.23 4.28
CA VAL A 306 15.66 -28.56 3.67
C VAL A 306 14.72 -29.45 4.47
N GLN A 307 13.78 -30.07 3.80
CA GLN A 307 12.81 -30.96 4.44
C GLN A 307 13.50 -32.04 5.27
N SER A 308 13.06 -32.24 6.51
CA SER A 308 13.63 -33.17 7.50
C SER A 308 15.05 -32.85 7.98
N GLN A 309 15.62 -31.70 7.65
CA GLN A 309 16.94 -31.26 8.15
C GLN A 309 16.87 -29.99 9.00
N GLY A 310 15.82 -29.18 8.81
CA GLY A 310 15.61 -27.96 9.56
C GLY A 310 15.48 -26.72 8.69
N THR A 311 15.40 -25.56 9.35
CA THR A 311 15.20 -24.26 8.72
C THR A 311 16.17 -23.23 9.28
N THR A 312 16.72 -22.40 8.41
CA THR A 312 17.52 -21.22 8.81
C THR A 312 16.81 -19.96 8.36
N ALA A 313 16.39 -19.15 9.29
CA ALA A 313 15.85 -17.81 9.06
C ALA A 313 17.01 -16.79 9.16
N ILE A 314 17.08 -15.86 8.22
CA ILE A 314 18.18 -14.91 8.08
C ILE A 314 17.60 -13.50 7.98
N LEU A 315 18.03 -12.60 8.88
CA LEU A 315 17.78 -11.17 8.82
C LEU A 315 19.08 -10.47 8.39
N SER A 316 19.08 -9.88 7.19
CA SER A 316 20.26 -9.23 6.61
C SER A 316 20.11 -7.72 6.64
N PHE A 317 21.14 -7.04 7.17
CA PHE A 317 21.16 -5.60 7.37
C PHE A 317 22.13 -4.92 6.40
N LEU A 318 21.85 -3.66 6.09
CA LEU A 318 22.77 -2.86 5.28
C LEU A 318 24.06 -2.59 6.06
N PRO A 319 25.25 -2.62 5.42
CA PRO A 319 26.53 -2.39 6.09
C PRO A 319 26.58 -1.08 6.90
N ASP A 320 25.95 -0.01 6.37
CA ASP A 320 25.92 1.31 7.00
C ASP A 320 25.10 1.32 8.31
N ASN A 321 24.23 0.35 8.50
CA ASN A 321 23.40 0.18 9.69
C ASN A 321 24.02 -0.76 10.72
N ILE A 322 25.30 -1.12 10.59
CA ILE A 322 25.98 -2.05 11.46
C ILE A 322 27.21 -1.39 12.10
N ARG A 323 27.40 -1.63 13.37
CA ARG A 323 28.67 -1.33 14.09
C ARG A 323 29.12 -2.58 14.82
N SER A 324 30.38 -2.93 14.65
CA SER A 324 31.06 -3.91 15.45
C SER A 324 32.07 -3.18 16.35
N SER A 325 31.97 -3.32 17.67
CA SER A 325 33.04 -2.93 18.56
C SER A 325 33.99 -4.12 18.65
N ASN A 326 35.18 -4.01 18.00
CA ASN A 326 36.29 -4.90 18.27
C ASN A 326 36.73 -4.74 19.73
#